data_ecd707e0f73cc3dda3658a1a7c2960d1
#
_entry.id   ecd707e0f73cc3dda3658a1a7c2960d1
#
_cell.length_a   1.000
_cell.length_b   1.000
_cell.length_c   1.000
_cell.angle_alpha   90.00
_cell.angle_beta   90.00
_cell.angle_gamma   90.00
#
_symmetry.space_group_name_H-M   'P 1'
#
loop_
_entity.id
_entity.type
_entity.pdbx_description
1 polymer ?
#
loop_
_entity_poly.entity_id
_entity_poly.type
_entity_poly.pdbx_seq_one_letter_code
_entity_poly.pdbx_strand_id
1 'polypeptide(L)'
;ADHRPFWNTIRPIDDTFWNIHRPGDRWNCKCDLTATDEEPTPLPDEDDKNKPQPGLDNNPGTDGKLFSDNHPYQAEAHKGAKKAVDKLMARIDEMIAEMPDSLTEEEKMAIARNNLEIEKALKIKKGKPMDVDKADKQNANPKHVEEYIPDPNGIYRDKRGNRYRKNSDYDKKRDTPYSINCQTCAPAYALRLRGWDITAKGNVAGSKLEYLSNGRAFEVWKNTDGTPAQHISINSWLVHKGYLKMTPKRYMEYFNEVCKEEGVYELCIGWKSGGGHATILQRFADGELRYIEPQSDNSAGSGMEWKDVKYLCEIGAATSHNCRGVLRIDNKLFDVSFLDIFDT
;
A
#
# COMPACT_ATOMS: atom_id res chain seq x y z
N ALA A 1 -36.64 29.70 -5.88
CA ALA A 1 -36.65 28.90 -5.25
C ALA A 1 -37.61 28.57 -4.11
N ASP A 2 -37.99 27.35 -4.12
CA ASP A 2 -39.13 26.81 -3.41
C ASP A 2 -38.80 26.36 -1.99
N HIS A 3 -37.59 26.70 -1.47
CA HIS A 3 -37.20 26.49 -0.08
C HIS A 3 -37.59 27.63 0.87
N ARG A 4 -38.19 28.71 0.39
CA ARG A 4 -38.61 29.80 1.25
C ARG A 4 -39.48 29.41 2.42
N PRO A 5 -40.38 28.39 2.30
CA PRO A 5 -41.16 27.92 3.46
C PRO A 5 -40.28 27.35 4.59
N PHE A 6 -39.11 26.83 4.25
CA PHE A 6 -38.16 26.23 5.21
C PHE A 6 -37.11 27.19 5.75
N TRP A 7 -37.11 28.47 5.31
CA TRP A 7 -36.18 29.45 5.84
C TRP A 7 -36.45 29.69 7.33
N ASN A 8 -35.37 29.76 8.10
CA ASN A 8 -35.42 29.92 9.55
C ASN A 8 -36.11 28.76 10.29
N THR A 9 -36.19 27.57 9.67
CA THR A 9 -36.60 26.36 10.39
C THR A 9 -35.47 25.90 11.29
N ILE A 10 -35.75 25.77 12.57
CA ILE A 10 -34.80 25.32 13.59
C ILE A 10 -35.23 23.93 14.05
N ARG A 11 -34.36 22.95 13.90
CA ARG A 11 -34.61 21.55 14.34
C ARG A 11 -33.35 20.96 14.96
N PRO A 12 -33.50 20.06 15.95
CA PRO A 12 -32.39 19.24 16.44
C PRO A 12 -31.61 18.59 15.27
N ILE A 13 -30.30 18.42 15.42
CA ILE A 13 -29.43 17.89 14.35
C ILE A 13 -29.79 16.44 13.97
N ASP A 14 -30.37 15.69 14.89
CA ASP A 14 -30.83 14.32 14.74
C ASP A 14 -32.32 14.21 14.31
N ASP A 15 -33.00 15.34 14.06
CA ASP A 15 -34.38 15.35 13.61
C ASP A 15 -34.52 14.71 12.21
N THR A 16 -35.51 13.86 12.06
CA THR A 16 -35.82 13.18 10.80
C THR A 16 -36.15 14.12 9.64
N PHE A 17 -36.51 15.36 9.94
CA PHE A 17 -36.69 16.44 8.96
C PHE A 17 -35.45 16.60 8.06
N TRP A 18 -34.23 16.52 8.63
CA TRP A 18 -32.99 16.65 7.90
C TRP A 18 -32.66 15.47 6.98
N ASN A 19 -33.35 14.34 7.13
CA ASN A 19 -33.18 13.20 6.23
C ASN A 19 -33.75 13.50 4.84
N ILE A 20 -34.74 14.39 4.77
CA ILE A 20 -35.48 14.71 3.55
C ILE A 20 -35.23 16.16 3.13
N HIS A 21 -35.47 17.13 4.03
CA HIS A 21 -35.37 18.56 3.77
C HIS A 21 -34.04 19.13 4.30
N ARG A 22 -33.02 19.12 3.50
CA ARG A 22 -31.71 19.69 3.80
C ARG A 22 -31.27 20.66 2.72
N PRO A 23 -30.35 21.59 2.96
CA PRO A 23 -29.68 22.29 1.88
C PRO A 23 -29.14 21.30 0.86
N GLY A 24 -29.51 21.47 -0.41
CA GLY A 24 -29.10 20.58 -1.50
C GLY A 24 -30.13 19.50 -1.87
N ASP A 25 -31.32 19.43 -1.26
CA ASP A 25 -32.43 18.54 -1.68
C ASP A 25 -33.06 18.96 -3.04
N ARG A 26 -32.52 20.00 -3.67
CA ARG A 26 -32.95 20.57 -4.98
C ARG A 26 -31.78 21.03 -5.81
N TRP A 27 -31.92 20.92 -7.10
CA TRP A 27 -30.97 21.48 -8.06
C TRP A 27 -30.84 23.00 -7.89
N ASN A 28 -29.60 23.48 -7.87
CA ASN A 28 -29.26 24.90 -7.68
C ASN A 28 -29.66 25.45 -6.31
N CYS A 29 -29.88 24.63 -5.31
CA CYS A 29 -30.08 25.07 -3.95
C CYS A 29 -28.84 25.84 -3.47
N LYS A 30 -29.06 27.01 -2.84
CA LYS A 30 -28.02 27.87 -2.24
C LYS A 30 -28.31 28.13 -0.77
N CYS A 31 -29.14 27.30 -0.15
CA CYS A 31 -29.39 27.35 1.29
C CYS A 31 -28.18 26.81 2.05
N ASP A 32 -28.05 27.24 3.28
CA ASP A 32 -27.02 26.80 4.22
C ASP A 32 -27.64 26.46 5.56
N LEU A 33 -26.88 25.80 6.43
CA LEU A 33 -27.24 25.48 7.80
C LEU A 33 -26.30 26.22 8.75
N THR A 34 -26.89 26.79 9.80
CA THR A 34 -26.15 27.44 10.87
C THR A 34 -26.59 26.82 12.20
N ALA A 35 -25.63 26.47 13.04
CA ALA A 35 -25.95 26.01 14.37
C ALA A 35 -26.45 27.18 15.25
N THR A 36 -27.50 26.93 16.02
CA THR A 36 -28.05 27.89 16.98
C THR A 36 -28.51 27.14 18.21
N ASP A 37 -28.60 27.84 19.34
CA ASP A 37 -29.16 27.39 20.61
C ASP A 37 -30.61 27.87 20.82
N GLU A 38 -31.24 28.45 19.81
CA GLU A 38 -32.64 28.87 19.83
C GLU A 38 -33.58 27.65 19.83
N GLU A 39 -34.79 27.85 20.39
CA GLU A 39 -35.80 26.83 20.46
C GLU A 39 -36.28 26.35 19.09
N PRO A 40 -36.58 25.03 18.91
CA PRO A 40 -37.12 24.49 17.69
C PRO A 40 -38.41 25.17 17.23
N THR A 41 -38.47 25.46 15.92
CA THR A 41 -39.67 26.07 15.32
C THR A 41 -40.67 24.97 14.87
N PRO A 42 -41.97 25.31 14.70
CA PRO A 42 -42.89 24.42 14.02
C PRO A 42 -42.43 24.10 12.58
N LEU A 43 -42.70 22.86 12.15
CA LEU A 43 -42.44 22.52 10.76
C LEU A 43 -43.40 23.23 9.82
N PRO A 44 -42.90 23.77 8.69
CA PRO A 44 -43.80 24.32 7.66
C PRO A 44 -44.58 23.19 6.98
N ASP A 45 -45.73 23.54 6.43
CA ASP A 45 -46.52 22.62 5.62
C ASP A 45 -45.78 22.21 4.35
N GLU A 46 -45.77 20.91 4.10
CA GLU A 46 -45.19 20.32 2.90
C GLU A 46 -46.27 20.32 1.77
N ASP A 47 -45.89 20.79 0.60
CA ASP A 47 -46.70 20.74 -0.62
C ASP A 47 -45.88 20.17 -1.79
N ASP A 48 -46.52 19.96 -2.95
CA ASP A 48 -45.85 19.38 -4.12
C ASP A 48 -44.72 20.27 -4.67
N LYS A 49 -44.67 21.56 -4.31
CA LYS A 49 -43.65 22.50 -4.79
C LYS A 49 -42.40 22.49 -3.91
N ASN A 50 -42.54 22.12 -2.66
CA ASN A 50 -41.44 22.13 -1.70
C ASN A 50 -40.91 20.73 -1.34
N LYS A 51 -41.42 19.66 -1.95
CA LYS A 51 -40.85 18.31 -1.84
C LYS A 51 -39.47 18.24 -2.45
N PRO A 52 -38.57 17.44 -1.88
CA PRO A 52 -37.26 17.17 -2.45
C PRO A 52 -37.35 16.70 -3.90
N GLN A 53 -36.37 17.05 -4.71
CA GLN A 53 -36.32 16.55 -6.08
C GLN A 53 -35.84 15.08 -6.10
N PRO A 54 -36.37 14.30 -7.07
CA PRO A 54 -35.96 12.89 -7.18
C PRO A 54 -34.44 12.74 -7.22
N GLY A 55 -33.93 11.85 -6.39
CA GLY A 55 -32.50 11.61 -6.26
C GLY A 55 -31.79 12.48 -5.24
N LEU A 56 -32.44 13.51 -4.72
CA LEU A 56 -31.90 14.42 -3.69
C LEU A 56 -32.69 14.35 -2.37
N ASP A 57 -33.58 13.36 -2.26
CA ASP A 57 -34.49 13.10 -1.15
C ASP A 57 -33.87 12.15 -0.09
N ASN A 58 -32.58 12.22 0.07
CA ASN A 58 -31.80 11.47 1.07
C ASN A 58 -30.85 12.37 1.83
N ASN A 59 -30.27 11.86 2.92
CA ASN A 59 -29.19 12.54 3.64
C ASN A 59 -27.90 11.73 3.57
N PRO A 60 -26.92 12.15 2.74
CA PRO A 60 -25.62 11.47 2.62
C PRO A 60 -24.88 11.25 3.93
N GLY A 61 -25.07 12.16 4.90
CA GLY A 61 -24.46 12.04 6.23
C GLY A 61 -25.06 10.92 7.09
N THR A 62 -26.28 10.46 6.74
CA THR A 62 -26.99 9.41 7.47
C THR A 62 -26.94 8.08 6.74
N ASP A 63 -27.14 8.06 5.43
CA ASP A 63 -27.25 6.84 4.62
C ASP A 63 -26.00 6.51 3.80
N GLY A 64 -25.00 7.41 3.80
CA GLY A 64 -23.77 7.26 3.04
C GLY A 64 -23.90 7.33 1.52
N LYS A 65 -25.08 7.63 1.00
CA LYS A 65 -25.37 7.74 -0.45
C LYS A 65 -25.33 9.19 -0.88
N LEU A 66 -24.56 9.51 -1.89
CA LEU A 66 -24.54 10.87 -2.47
C LEU A 66 -25.90 11.26 -3.05
N PHE A 67 -26.60 10.31 -3.67
CA PHE A 67 -27.93 10.45 -4.25
C PHE A 67 -28.81 9.28 -3.83
N SER A 68 -30.12 9.52 -3.74
CA SER A 68 -31.08 8.42 -3.51
C SER A 68 -31.27 7.55 -4.77
N ASP A 69 -31.83 6.36 -4.58
CA ASP A 69 -31.95 5.36 -5.66
C ASP A 69 -32.89 5.79 -6.80
N ASN A 70 -33.72 6.82 -6.62
CA ASN A 70 -34.62 7.37 -7.62
C ASN A 70 -34.05 8.57 -8.41
N HIS A 71 -32.73 8.81 -8.26
CA HIS A 71 -32.07 9.91 -8.99
C HIS A 71 -32.21 9.74 -10.52
N PRO A 72 -32.57 10.79 -11.25
CA PRO A 72 -32.77 10.72 -12.71
C PRO A 72 -31.58 10.10 -13.46
N TYR A 73 -30.35 10.35 -13.02
CA TYR A 73 -29.15 9.74 -13.62
C TYR A 73 -29.13 8.22 -13.50
N GLN A 74 -29.77 7.66 -12.48
CA GLN A 74 -29.88 6.20 -12.36
C GLN A 74 -31.02 5.65 -13.23
N ALA A 75 -32.15 6.36 -13.28
CA ALA A 75 -33.30 5.99 -14.12
C ALA A 75 -32.98 6.10 -15.61
N GLU A 76 -32.17 7.10 -15.99
CA GLU A 76 -31.76 7.37 -17.38
C GLU A 76 -30.42 6.68 -17.73
N ALA A 77 -29.76 6.02 -16.75
CA ALA A 77 -28.51 5.33 -16.99
C ALA A 77 -28.66 4.28 -18.10
N HIS A 78 -27.66 4.20 -18.97
CA HIS A 78 -27.60 3.22 -20.05
C HIS A 78 -27.94 1.82 -19.55
N LYS A 79 -28.78 1.09 -20.29
CA LYS A 79 -29.10 -0.33 -19.97
C LYS A 79 -27.83 -1.10 -19.75
N GLY A 80 -27.57 -1.55 -18.52
CA GLY A 80 -26.36 -2.26 -18.12
C GLY A 80 -25.40 -1.47 -17.22
N ALA A 81 -25.52 -0.13 -17.11
CA ALA A 81 -24.67 0.65 -16.22
C ALA A 81 -24.85 0.21 -14.75
N LYS A 82 -26.07 0.01 -14.28
CA LYS A 82 -26.34 -0.52 -12.94
C LYS A 82 -25.67 -1.87 -12.74
N LYS A 83 -25.85 -2.81 -13.68
CA LYS A 83 -25.22 -4.13 -13.62
C LYS A 83 -23.69 -4.06 -13.61
N ALA A 84 -23.10 -3.08 -14.34
CA ALA A 84 -21.65 -2.87 -14.33
C ALA A 84 -21.16 -2.33 -12.97
N VAL A 85 -21.90 -1.41 -12.36
CA VAL A 85 -21.62 -0.88 -11.01
C VAL A 85 -21.75 -1.98 -9.97
N ASP A 86 -22.86 -2.73 -9.98
CA ASP A 86 -23.09 -3.84 -9.04
C ASP A 86 -21.95 -4.88 -9.12
N LYS A 87 -21.53 -5.21 -10.35
CA LYS A 87 -20.40 -6.13 -10.58
C LYS A 87 -19.07 -5.57 -10.05
N LEU A 88 -18.85 -4.25 -10.23
CA LEU A 88 -17.65 -3.58 -9.73
C LEU A 88 -17.63 -3.58 -8.20
N MET A 89 -18.76 -3.23 -7.57
CA MET A 89 -18.87 -3.24 -6.11
C MET A 89 -18.68 -4.63 -5.54
N ALA A 90 -19.33 -5.66 -6.12
CA ALA A 90 -19.12 -7.04 -5.71
C ALA A 90 -17.64 -7.49 -5.82
N ARG A 91 -16.91 -7.00 -6.83
CA ARG A 91 -15.48 -7.27 -6.98
C ARG A 91 -14.65 -6.57 -5.89
N ILE A 92 -15.01 -5.35 -5.52
CA ILE A 92 -14.38 -4.61 -4.42
C ILE A 92 -14.62 -5.34 -3.10
N ASP A 93 -15.86 -5.75 -2.82
CA ASP A 93 -16.23 -6.47 -1.59
C ASP A 93 -15.47 -7.80 -1.49
N GLU A 94 -15.33 -8.54 -2.61
CA GLU A 94 -14.52 -9.76 -2.67
C GLU A 94 -13.05 -9.49 -2.31
N MET A 95 -12.47 -8.42 -2.86
CA MET A 95 -11.08 -8.03 -2.56
C MET A 95 -10.90 -7.62 -1.10
N ILE A 96 -11.86 -6.89 -0.52
CA ILE A 96 -11.84 -6.45 0.88
C ILE A 96 -11.93 -7.64 1.83
N ALA A 97 -12.79 -8.62 1.55
CA ALA A 97 -12.96 -9.82 2.37
C ALA A 97 -11.70 -10.70 2.44
N GLU A 98 -10.77 -10.54 1.49
CA GLU A 98 -9.49 -11.25 1.48
C GLU A 98 -8.35 -10.49 2.18
N MET A 99 -8.59 -9.26 2.65
CA MET A 99 -7.56 -8.43 3.28
C MET A 99 -7.43 -8.71 4.78
N PRO A 100 -6.24 -8.50 5.37
CA PRO A 100 -6.02 -8.67 6.81
C PRO A 100 -6.95 -7.80 7.67
N ASP A 101 -7.33 -8.32 8.83
CA ASP A 101 -8.14 -7.57 9.82
C ASP A 101 -7.36 -6.41 10.46
N SER A 102 -6.03 -6.43 10.37
CA SER A 102 -5.16 -5.34 10.83
C SER A 102 -5.27 -4.05 10.02
N LEU A 103 -5.97 -4.07 8.88
CA LEU A 103 -6.25 -2.89 8.06
C LEU A 103 -7.61 -2.28 8.41
N THR A 104 -7.67 -0.95 8.43
CA THR A 104 -8.93 -0.22 8.57
C THR A 104 -9.80 -0.37 7.32
N GLU A 105 -11.11 -0.17 7.45
CA GLU A 105 -12.03 -0.22 6.31
C GLU A 105 -11.69 0.83 5.23
N GLU A 106 -11.17 2.00 5.64
CA GLU A 106 -10.70 3.04 4.72
C GLU A 106 -9.47 2.55 3.92
N GLU A 107 -8.49 1.95 4.60
CA GLU A 107 -7.30 1.37 3.96
C GLU A 107 -7.70 0.24 3.00
N LYS A 108 -8.57 -0.69 3.43
CA LYS A 108 -9.07 -1.78 2.60
C LYS A 108 -9.75 -1.26 1.33
N MET A 109 -10.63 -0.27 1.45
CA MET A 109 -11.32 0.33 0.32
C MET A 109 -10.35 1.01 -0.65
N ALA A 110 -9.39 1.77 -0.15
CA ALA A 110 -8.38 2.44 -0.97
C ALA A 110 -7.49 1.43 -1.71
N ILE A 111 -7.06 0.37 -1.03
CA ILE A 111 -6.26 -0.72 -1.63
C ILE A 111 -7.08 -1.49 -2.67
N ALA A 112 -8.37 -1.76 -2.43
CA ALA A 112 -9.24 -2.44 -3.40
C ALA A 112 -9.36 -1.62 -4.70
N ARG A 113 -9.54 -0.30 -4.59
CA ARG A 113 -9.56 0.62 -5.75
C ARG A 113 -8.22 0.62 -6.48
N ASN A 114 -7.11 0.70 -5.76
CA ASN A 114 -5.77 0.62 -6.35
C ASN A 114 -5.54 -0.72 -7.06
N ASN A 115 -6.03 -1.83 -6.50
CA ASN A 115 -5.98 -3.14 -7.17
C ASN A 115 -6.73 -3.13 -8.51
N LEU A 116 -7.88 -2.45 -8.62
CA LEU A 116 -8.60 -2.31 -9.90
C LEU A 116 -7.80 -1.49 -10.93
N GLU A 117 -7.07 -0.46 -10.48
CA GLU A 117 -6.19 0.31 -11.36
C GLU A 117 -5.02 -0.56 -11.86
N ILE A 118 -4.44 -1.38 -10.99
CA ILE A 118 -3.39 -2.34 -11.35
C ILE A 118 -3.94 -3.39 -12.33
N GLU A 119 -5.13 -3.98 -12.09
CA GLU A 119 -5.79 -4.91 -13.03
C GLU A 119 -5.93 -4.30 -14.43
N LYS A 120 -6.38 -3.05 -14.49
CA LYS A 120 -6.55 -2.31 -15.75
C LYS A 120 -5.22 -2.06 -16.45
N ALA A 121 -4.19 -1.67 -15.71
CA ALA A 121 -2.87 -1.32 -16.26
C ALA A 121 -2.10 -2.56 -16.74
N LEU A 122 -2.05 -3.62 -15.94
CA LEU A 122 -1.36 -4.87 -16.29
C LEU A 122 -2.17 -5.78 -17.21
N LYS A 123 -3.48 -5.57 -17.34
CA LYS A 123 -4.43 -6.44 -18.08
C LYS A 123 -4.47 -7.88 -17.56
N ILE A 124 -4.11 -8.09 -16.32
CA ILE A 124 -4.24 -9.36 -15.60
C ILE A 124 -5.19 -9.17 -14.42
N LYS A 125 -5.80 -10.26 -13.96
CA LYS A 125 -6.65 -10.23 -12.76
C LYS A 125 -5.84 -10.56 -11.52
N LYS A 126 -6.12 -9.84 -10.44
CA LYS A 126 -5.65 -10.21 -9.12
C LYS A 126 -6.23 -11.58 -8.73
N GLY A 127 -5.36 -12.50 -8.34
CA GLY A 127 -5.73 -13.77 -7.74
C GLY A 127 -5.99 -13.65 -6.24
N LYS A 128 -6.03 -14.80 -5.57
CA LYS A 128 -6.11 -14.86 -4.10
C LYS A 128 -4.77 -14.45 -3.47
N PRO A 129 -4.79 -13.87 -2.26
CA PRO A 129 -3.58 -13.61 -1.49
C PRO A 129 -2.68 -14.84 -1.42
N MET A 130 -1.39 -14.64 -1.55
CA MET A 130 -0.39 -15.69 -1.44
C MET A 130 0.17 -15.73 -0.01
N ASP A 131 0.53 -16.92 0.44
CA ASP A 131 1.34 -17.08 1.64
C ASP A 131 2.81 -16.67 1.39
N VAL A 132 3.60 -16.64 2.45
CA VAL A 132 5.01 -16.24 2.39
C VAL A 132 5.81 -17.11 1.42
N ASP A 133 5.57 -18.44 1.42
CA ASP A 133 6.33 -19.37 0.58
C ASP A 133 6.04 -19.17 -0.91
N LYS A 134 4.79 -18.85 -1.25
CA LYS A 134 4.39 -18.54 -2.64
C LYS A 134 4.77 -17.14 -3.09
N ALA A 135 4.85 -16.20 -2.15
CA ALA A 135 5.27 -14.83 -2.45
C ALA A 135 6.79 -14.65 -2.46
N ASP A 136 7.53 -15.61 -1.93
CA ASP A 136 8.94 -15.49 -1.60
C ASP A 136 9.88 -15.25 -2.81
N LYS A 137 11.16 -15.17 -2.51
CA LYS A 137 12.29 -14.90 -3.41
C LYS A 137 12.34 -15.72 -4.69
N GLN A 138 12.03 -17.01 -4.65
CA GLN A 138 12.09 -17.88 -5.85
C GLN A 138 11.00 -17.49 -6.84
N ASN A 139 9.89 -17.00 -6.34
CA ASN A 139 8.75 -16.58 -7.12
C ASN A 139 8.78 -15.07 -7.41
N ALA A 140 9.26 -14.24 -6.48
CA ALA A 140 9.39 -12.81 -6.70
C ALA A 140 10.55 -12.45 -7.64
N ASN A 141 11.65 -13.21 -7.61
CA ASN A 141 12.85 -12.97 -8.43
C ASN A 141 13.43 -14.28 -9.01
N PRO A 142 12.68 -15.04 -9.80
CA PRO A 142 13.09 -16.35 -10.29
C PRO A 142 14.36 -16.29 -11.14
N LYS A 143 14.54 -15.22 -11.91
CA LYS A 143 15.71 -15.03 -12.79
C LYS A 143 17.01 -14.75 -12.05
N HIS A 144 16.96 -14.48 -10.74
CA HIS A 144 18.19 -14.36 -9.93
C HIS A 144 19.08 -15.61 -10.06
N VAL A 145 18.49 -16.80 -10.16
CA VAL A 145 19.21 -18.06 -10.35
C VAL A 145 19.51 -18.34 -11.81
N GLU A 146 18.59 -18.02 -12.70
CA GLU A 146 18.70 -18.30 -14.14
C GLU A 146 19.77 -17.45 -14.82
N GLU A 147 20.00 -16.23 -14.33
CA GLU A 147 21.00 -15.33 -14.85
C GLU A 147 22.44 -15.64 -14.40
N TYR A 148 22.62 -16.63 -13.49
CA TYR A 148 23.94 -17.14 -13.18
C TYR A 148 24.52 -17.89 -14.38
N ILE A 149 25.62 -17.38 -14.94
CA ILE A 149 26.31 -18.04 -16.05
C ILE A 149 27.05 -19.26 -15.49
N PRO A 150 26.74 -20.49 -15.96
CA PRO A 150 27.45 -21.68 -15.50
C PRO A 150 28.94 -21.55 -15.73
N ASP A 151 29.73 -21.87 -14.71
CA ASP A 151 31.18 -22.03 -14.87
C ASP A 151 31.47 -23.38 -15.52
N PRO A 152 32.38 -23.48 -16.48
CA PRO A 152 32.89 -24.76 -16.96
C PRO A 152 33.40 -25.67 -15.83
N ASN A 153 33.85 -25.08 -14.72
CA ASN A 153 34.29 -25.77 -13.51
C ASN A 153 33.22 -25.89 -12.39
N GLY A 154 31.99 -25.51 -12.68
CA GLY A 154 30.89 -25.51 -11.75
C GLY A 154 30.71 -24.21 -10.95
N ILE A 155 29.51 -24.04 -10.40
CA ILE A 155 29.14 -22.93 -9.53
C ILE A 155 29.47 -23.32 -8.09
N TYR A 156 30.28 -22.52 -7.41
CA TYR A 156 30.53 -22.69 -5.99
C TYR A 156 29.42 -22.08 -5.15
N ARG A 157 29.21 -22.69 -3.98
CA ARG A 157 28.38 -22.11 -2.92
C ARG A 157 29.21 -21.86 -1.69
N ASP A 158 29.07 -20.69 -1.08
CA ASP A 158 29.66 -20.43 0.22
C ASP A 158 28.89 -21.15 1.35
N LYS A 159 29.35 -21.00 2.57
CA LYS A 159 28.71 -21.59 3.75
C LYS A 159 27.28 -21.06 4.00
N ARG A 160 26.91 -19.94 3.35
CA ARG A 160 25.57 -19.31 3.39
C ARG A 160 24.68 -19.74 2.20
N GLY A 161 25.19 -20.61 1.34
CA GLY A 161 24.49 -21.06 0.13
C GLY A 161 24.61 -20.11 -1.07
N ASN A 162 25.31 -18.98 -0.95
CA ASN A 162 25.52 -18.06 -2.06
C ASN A 162 26.36 -18.71 -3.16
N ARG A 163 25.96 -18.50 -4.41
CA ARG A 163 26.68 -19.02 -5.57
C ARG A 163 27.81 -18.08 -5.93
N TYR A 164 29.00 -18.62 -6.13
CA TYR A 164 30.16 -17.86 -6.61
C TYR A 164 31.17 -18.76 -7.29
N ARG A 165 32.03 -18.13 -8.07
CA ARG A 165 33.18 -18.77 -8.72
C ARG A 165 34.48 -18.40 -8.02
N LYS A 166 35.52 -19.21 -8.26
CA LYS A 166 36.86 -18.92 -7.75
C LYS A 166 37.67 -17.98 -8.64
N ASN A 167 37.19 -17.63 -9.84
CA ASN A 167 37.95 -16.83 -10.79
C ASN A 167 37.45 -15.40 -10.91
N SER A 168 38.32 -14.48 -11.36
CA SER A 168 38.01 -13.05 -11.49
C SER A 168 36.95 -12.74 -12.54
N ASP A 169 36.70 -13.65 -13.48
CA ASP A 169 35.64 -13.46 -14.49
C ASP A 169 34.24 -13.62 -13.89
N TYR A 170 34.14 -14.38 -12.83
CA TYR A 170 32.87 -14.50 -12.10
C TYR A 170 32.50 -13.20 -11.40
N ASP A 171 33.41 -12.54 -10.73
CA ASP A 171 33.14 -11.30 -10.01
C ASP A 171 32.60 -10.22 -10.93
N LYS A 172 33.02 -10.18 -12.20
CA LYS A 172 32.48 -9.29 -13.24
C LYS A 172 31.08 -9.70 -13.73
N LYS A 173 30.71 -10.97 -13.59
CA LYS A 173 29.44 -11.53 -14.06
C LYS A 173 28.43 -11.75 -12.92
N ARG A 174 28.85 -11.58 -11.67
CA ARG A 174 28.02 -11.74 -10.48
C ARG A 174 26.93 -10.68 -10.40
N ASP A 175 27.23 -9.47 -10.84
CA ASP A 175 26.31 -8.34 -10.83
C ASP A 175 25.41 -8.39 -12.08
N THR A 176 24.60 -9.44 -12.17
CA THR A 176 23.53 -9.52 -13.16
C THR A 176 22.44 -8.52 -12.83
N PRO A 177 21.61 -8.09 -13.79
CA PRO A 177 20.47 -7.23 -13.52
C PRO A 177 19.55 -7.75 -12.40
N TYR A 178 19.49 -9.06 -12.21
CA TYR A 178 18.62 -9.74 -11.21
C TYR A 178 19.32 -9.98 -9.86
N SER A 179 20.60 -9.67 -9.72
CA SER A 179 21.32 -9.67 -8.44
C SER A 179 21.45 -8.29 -7.82
N ILE A 180 21.02 -7.24 -8.54
CA ILE A 180 21.05 -5.83 -8.10
C ILE A 180 19.69 -5.14 -8.21
N ASN A 181 18.59 -5.90 -8.15
CA ASN A 181 17.20 -5.45 -8.31
C ASN A 181 16.38 -5.51 -7.02
N CYS A 182 17.01 -5.43 -5.85
CA CYS A 182 16.36 -5.54 -4.56
C CYS A 182 15.18 -4.56 -4.39
N GLN A 183 15.30 -3.34 -4.92
CA GLN A 183 14.28 -2.30 -4.91
C GLN A 183 13.01 -2.66 -5.72
N THR A 184 13.04 -3.74 -6.50
CA THR A 184 11.89 -4.29 -7.22
C THR A 184 11.39 -5.58 -6.56
N CYS A 185 12.31 -6.34 -5.97
CA CYS A 185 11.98 -7.61 -5.32
C CYS A 185 11.10 -7.40 -4.08
N ALA A 186 11.39 -6.38 -3.26
CA ALA A 186 10.59 -6.06 -2.08
C ALA A 186 9.12 -5.70 -2.44
N PRO A 187 8.83 -4.77 -3.36
CA PRO A 187 7.46 -4.53 -3.78
C PRO A 187 6.84 -5.71 -4.56
N ALA A 188 7.60 -6.51 -5.32
CA ALA A 188 7.08 -7.73 -5.94
C ALA A 188 6.55 -8.70 -4.88
N TYR A 189 7.33 -8.97 -3.83
CA TYR A 189 6.91 -9.79 -2.70
C TYR A 189 5.61 -9.27 -2.07
N ALA A 190 5.55 -7.98 -1.75
CA ALA A 190 4.38 -7.37 -1.13
C ALA A 190 3.12 -7.44 -2.00
N LEU A 191 3.25 -7.24 -3.31
CA LEU A 191 2.14 -7.37 -4.24
C LEU A 191 1.72 -8.83 -4.45
N ARG A 192 2.67 -9.78 -4.42
CA ARG A 192 2.35 -11.22 -4.46
C ARG A 192 1.55 -11.65 -3.24
N LEU A 193 1.89 -11.17 -2.04
CA LEU A 193 1.05 -11.36 -0.84
C LEU A 193 -0.39 -10.88 -1.05
N ARG A 194 -0.59 -9.80 -1.83
CA ARG A 194 -1.92 -9.30 -2.19
C ARG A 194 -2.62 -10.14 -3.28
N GLY A 195 -1.92 -11.10 -3.91
CA GLY A 195 -2.47 -11.98 -4.93
C GLY A 195 -2.05 -11.66 -6.37
N TRP A 196 -1.05 -10.79 -6.57
CA TRP A 196 -0.52 -10.47 -7.90
C TRP A 196 0.51 -11.50 -8.34
N ASP A 197 0.28 -12.17 -9.47
CA ASP A 197 1.26 -13.08 -10.06
C ASP A 197 2.20 -12.32 -10.98
N ILE A 198 3.16 -11.65 -10.36
CA ILE A 198 4.17 -10.80 -10.99
C ILE A 198 5.56 -11.21 -10.49
N THR A 199 6.58 -10.87 -11.27
CA THR A 199 7.99 -11.07 -10.91
C THR A 199 8.79 -9.79 -11.11
N ALA A 200 9.86 -9.65 -10.32
CA ALA A 200 10.74 -8.49 -10.39
C ALA A 200 11.57 -8.50 -11.68
N LYS A 201 11.58 -7.38 -12.40
CA LYS A 201 12.54 -7.18 -13.52
C LYS A 201 13.94 -6.93 -13.00
N GLY A 202 14.91 -7.20 -13.87
CA GLY A 202 16.31 -6.90 -13.63
C GLY A 202 16.61 -5.40 -13.69
N ASN A 203 17.54 -4.93 -12.85
CA ASN A 203 17.99 -3.54 -12.87
C ASN A 203 18.92 -3.29 -14.04
N VAL A 204 18.47 -2.50 -15.01
CA VAL A 204 19.23 -2.12 -16.19
C VAL A 204 19.37 -0.60 -16.28
N ALA A 205 20.49 -0.14 -16.84
CA ALA A 205 20.78 1.27 -16.99
C ALA A 205 19.68 2.00 -17.80
N GLY A 206 19.33 3.20 -17.36
CA GLY A 206 18.28 4.03 -17.96
C GLY A 206 16.85 3.62 -17.61
N SER A 207 16.64 2.56 -16.82
CA SER A 207 15.34 2.09 -16.40
C SER A 207 14.84 2.81 -15.14
N LYS A 208 13.55 2.67 -14.84
CA LYS A 208 12.99 3.11 -13.54
C LYS A 208 13.59 2.35 -12.35
N LEU A 209 14.11 1.14 -12.57
CA LEU A 209 14.78 0.38 -11.52
C LEU A 209 16.10 1.04 -11.12
N GLU A 210 16.88 1.52 -12.08
CA GLU A 210 18.06 2.32 -11.77
C GLU A 210 17.69 3.60 -11.01
N TYR A 211 16.62 4.27 -11.43
CA TYR A 211 16.08 5.44 -10.69
C TYR A 211 15.77 5.10 -9.23
N LEU A 212 15.05 4.00 -8.98
CA LEU A 212 14.70 3.56 -7.63
C LEU A 212 15.93 3.14 -6.81
N SER A 213 16.97 2.56 -7.45
CA SER A 213 18.18 2.11 -6.77
C SER A 213 19.04 3.25 -6.22
N ASN A 214 18.77 4.48 -6.63
CA ASN A 214 19.44 5.69 -6.14
C ASN A 214 18.80 6.26 -4.85
N GLY A 215 18.39 5.40 -3.93
CA GLY A 215 17.83 5.80 -2.64
C GLY A 215 16.35 6.17 -2.69
N ARG A 216 15.62 5.69 -3.70
CA ARG A 216 14.22 6.02 -3.96
C ARG A 216 13.27 4.83 -3.88
N ALA A 217 13.68 3.73 -3.25
CA ALA A 217 12.89 2.50 -3.22
C ALA A 217 11.47 2.70 -2.68
N PHE A 218 11.29 3.59 -1.70
CA PHE A 218 9.98 3.88 -1.13
C PHE A 218 9.05 4.72 -2.02
N GLU A 219 9.53 5.31 -3.10
CA GLU A 219 8.73 6.19 -3.96
C GLU A 219 7.63 5.44 -4.74
N VAL A 220 7.70 4.12 -4.80
CA VAL A 220 6.64 3.27 -5.38
C VAL A 220 5.39 3.21 -4.50
N TRP A 221 5.43 3.73 -3.27
CA TRP A 221 4.35 3.66 -2.31
C TRP A 221 3.72 5.03 -2.02
N LYS A 222 2.40 5.04 -1.96
CA LYS A 222 1.59 6.21 -1.60
C LYS A 222 0.69 5.90 -0.41
N ASN A 223 0.37 6.92 0.36
CA ASN A 223 -0.69 6.84 1.35
C ASN A 223 -2.06 6.67 0.68
N THR A 224 -3.08 6.32 1.44
CA THR A 224 -4.45 6.13 0.94
C THR A 224 -5.07 7.37 0.29
N ASP A 225 -4.58 8.56 0.66
CA ASP A 225 -4.94 9.85 0.06
C ASP A 225 -4.15 10.20 -1.21
N GLY A 226 -3.26 9.30 -1.66
CA GLY A 226 -2.41 9.49 -2.85
C GLY A 226 -1.13 10.29 -2.62
N THR A 227 -0.89 10.81 -1.42
CA THR A 227 0.36 11.50 -1.09
C THR A 227 1.53 10.52 -0.98
N PRO A 228 2.79 10.98 -1.20
CA PRO A 228 3.97 10.13 -1.02
C PRO A 228 4.07 9.54 0.39
N ALA A 229 4.30 8.24 0.49
CA ALA A 229 4.48 7.58 1.77
C ALA A 229 5.81 7.99 2.43
N GLN A 230 5.80 8.16 3.74
CA GLN A 230 6.97 8.57 4.51
C GLN A 230 7.47 7.41 5.38
N HIS A 231 8.74 7.08 5.23
CA HIS A 231 9.40 6.06 6.03
C HIS A 231 9.90 6.62 7.38
N ILE A 232 10.04 5.76 8.35
CA ILE A 232 10.66 6.11 9.64
C ILE A 232 12.16 5.90 9.52
N SER A 233 12.91 7.00 9.47
CA SER A 233 14.35 6.97 9.33
C SER A 233 15.03 6.47 10.62
N ILE A 234 16.04 5.59 10.44
CA ILE A 234 16.90 5.14 11.55
C ILE A 234 17.58 6.32 12.23
N ASN A 235 18.06 7.31 11.46
CA ASN A 235 18.72 8.48 12.02
C ASN A 235 17.75 9.36 12.82
N SER A 236 16.55 9.59 12.31
CA SER A 236 15.52 10.35 13.04
C SER A 236 15.13 9.67 14.34
N TRP A 237 14.99 8.34 14.31
CA TRP A 237 14.72 7.55 15.50
C TRP A 237 15.85 7.62 16.53
N LEU A 238 17.13 7.52 16.09
CA LEU A 238 18.30 7.68 16.97
C LEU A 238 18.29 9.04 17.67
N VAL A 239 18.06 10.12 16.92
CA VAL A 239 17.99 11.48 17.45
C VAL A 239 16.85 11.60 18.46
N HIS A 240 15.67 11.10 18.14
CA HIS A 240 14.51 11.11 19.04
C HIS A 240 14.77 10.36 20.36
N LYS A 241 15.50 9.25 20.32
CA LYS A 241 15.89 8.47 21.50
C LYS A 241 17.11 9.03 22.25
N GLY A 242 17.76 10.05 21.71
CA GLY A 242 19.00 10.59 22.28
C GLY A 242 20.21 9.64 22.17
N TYR A 243 20.17 8.73 21.19
CA TYR A 243 21.27 7.79 20.99
C TYR A 243 22.30 8.33 20.01
N LEU A 244 23.59 8.17 20.32
CA LEU A 244 24.70 8.66 19.48
C LEU A 244 25.04 7.73 18.32
N LYS A 245 24.74 6.42 18.41
CA LYS A 245 25.07 5.42 17.38
C LYS A 245 24.16 4.22 17.48
N MET A 246 24.00 3.51 16.36
CA MET A 246 23.33 2.22 16.32
C MET A 246 24.21 1.12 16.93
N THR A 247 23.55 0.19 17.60
CA THR A 247 24.11 -1.07 18.10
C THR A 247 23.14 -2.19 17.78
N PRO A 248 23.55 -3.46 17.82
CA PRO A 248 22.63 -4.58 17.59
C PRO A 248 21.38 -4.54 18.47
N LYS A 249 21.54 -4.20 19.76
CA LYS A 249 20.41 -4.05 20.69
C LYS A 249 19.46 -2.93 20.24
N ARG A 250 20.00 -1.79 19.79
CA ARG A 250 19.20 -0.66 19.30
C ARG A 250 18.50 -0.94 17.97
N TYR A 251 19.10 -1.78 17.12
CA TYR A 251 18.41 -2.26 15.90
C TYR A 251 17.18 -3.08 16.28
N MET A 252 17.28 -3.99 17.24
CA MET A 252 16.11 -4.75 17.70
C MET A 252 15.06 -3.85 18.34
N GLU A 253 15.48 -2.87 19.13
CA GLU A 253 14.58 -1.87 19.71
C GLU A 253 13.85 -1.08 18.61
N TYR A 254 14.59 -0.57 17.62
CA TYR A 254 14.05 0.15 16.49
C TYR A 254 13.05 -0.71 15.69
N PHE A 255 13.40 -1.93 15.32
CA PHE A 255 12.52 -2.80 14.56
C PHE A 255 11.25 -3.18 15.33
N ASN A 256 11.37 -3.47 16.63
CA ASN A 256 10.19 -3.77 17.44
C ASN A 256 9.27 -2.56 17.65
N GLU A 257 9.82 -1.37 17.68
CA GLU A 257 9.03 -0.14 17.83
C GLU A 257 8.36 0.27 16.51
N VAL A 258 9.10 0.21 15.41
CA VAL A 258 8.62 0.67 14.09
C VAL A 258 7.73 -0.38 13.43
N CYS A 259 8.05 -1.67 13.60
CA CYS A 259 7.23 -2.78 13.12
C CYS A 259 6.38 -3.35 14.26
N LYS A 260 5.71 -2.49 15.04
CA LYS A 260 4.94 -2.89 16.22
C LYS A 260 3.68 -3.64 15.85
N GLU A 261 2.99 -3.19 14.83
CA GLU A 261 1.71 -3.75 14.39
C GLU A 261 1.92 -4.89 13.40
N GLU A 262 0.98 -5.82 13.35
CA GLU A 262 0.92 -6.80 12.26
C GLU A 262 0.95 -6.10 10.91
N GLY A 263 1.80 -6.58 9.99
CA GLY A 263 1.94 -5.98 8.68
C GLY A 263 3.25 -6.29 7.97
N VAL A 264 3.36 -5.80 6.76
CA VAL A 264 4.53 -5.93 5.89
C VAL A 264 5.26 -4.60 5.82
N TYR A 265 6.55 -4.63 6.04
CA TYR A 265 7.39 -3.44 6.12
C TYR A 265 8.58 -3.57 5.16
N GLU A 266 8.77 -2.59 4.32
CA GLU A 266 9.97 -2.48 3.49
C GLU A 266 11.08 -1.82 4.30
N LEU A 267 12.23 -2.48 4.38
CA LEU A 267 13.45 -2.02 5.03
C LEU A 267 14.48 -1.65 3.98
N CYS A 268 14.93 -0.40 3.98
CA CYS A 268 16.07 0.04 3.19
C CYS A 268 17.28 0.26 4.08
N ILE A 269 18.41 -0.34 3.70
CA ILE A 269 19.70 -0.25 4.40
C ILE A 269 20.79 0.20 3.45
N GLY A 270 21.81 0.89 3.98
CA GLY A 270 23.00 1.27 3.23
C GLY A 270 24.19 0.39 3.59
N TRP A 271 24.98 -0.01 2.58
CA TRP A 271 26.21 -0.77 2.80
C TRP A 271 27.35 0.14 3.23
N LYS A 272 28.27 -0.36 4.06
CA LYS A 272 29.51 0.35 4.42
C LYS A 272 30.38 0.67 3.21
N SER A 273 30.33 -0.20 2.22
CA SER A 273 31.09 -0.08 0.96
C SER A 273 30.47 0.85 -0.06
N GLY A 274 29.34 1.47 0.25
CA GLY A 274 28.50 2.21 -0.69
C GLY A 274 27.40 1.35 -1.31
N GLY A 275 26.37 2.00 -1.87
CA GLY A 275 25.15 1.35 -2.30
C GLY A 275 24.20 1.02 -1.16
N GLY A 276 23.20 0.18 -1.43
CA GLY A 276 22.18 -0.17 -0.45
C GLY A 276 21.47 -1.47 -0.79
N HIS A 277 20.49 -1.82 0.05
CA HIS A 277 19.65 -2.98 -0.11
C HIS A 277 18.24 -2.68 0.37
N ALA A 278 17.24 -3.16 -0.37
CA ALA A 278 15.84 -3.15 0.00
C ALA A 278 15.38 -4.58 0.29
N THR A 279 14.69 -4.76 1.40
CA THR A 279 14.24 -6.06 1.87
C THR A 279 12.97 -5.92 2.70
N ILE A 280 12.47 -7.01 3.27
CA ILE A 280 11.20 -7.05 4.00
C ILE A 280 11.43 -7.44 5.46
N LEU A 281 10.74 -6.72 6.34
CA LEU A 281 10.40 -7.17 7.68
C LEU A 281 8.90 -7.45 7.71
N GLN A 282 8.47 -8.58 8.24
CA GLN A 282 7.05 -8.89 8.38
C GLN A 282 6.73 -9.23 9.83
N ARG A 283 5.77 -8.50 10.40
CA ARG A 283 5.18 -8.79 11.70
C ARG A 283 3.94 -9.64 11.50
N PHE A 284 3.91 -10.81 12.09
CA PHE A 284 2.79 -11.74 12.04
C PHE A 284 1.81 -11.51 13.20
N ALA A 285 0.58 -12.03 13.07
CA ALA A 285 -0.47 -11.90 14.07
C ALA A 285 -0.09 -12.47 15.46
N ASP A 286 0.78 -13.49 15.50
CA ASP A 286 1.32 -14.05 16.75
C ASP A 286 2.41 -13.19 17.40
N GLY A 287 2.75 -12.05 16.77
CA GLY A 287 3.78 -11.13 17.22
C GLY A 287 5.20 -11.48 16.77
N GLU A 288 5.39 -12.55 16.00
CA GLU A 288 6.69 -12.88 15.42
C GLU A 288 7.11 -11.82 14.39
N LEU A 289 8.37 -11.38 14.44
CA LEU A 289 8.97 -10.51 13.43
C LEU A 289 9.98 -11.33 12.61
N ARG A 290 9.76 -11.43 11.30
CA ARG A 290 10.66 -12.14 10.38
C ARG A 290 11.40 -11.18 9.46
N TYR A 291 12.64 -11.52 9.17
CA TYR A 291 13.40 -10.98 8.05
C TYR A 291 13.16 -11.84 6.81
N ILE A 292 12.69 -11.24 5.74
CA ILE A 292 12.42 -11.91 4.48
C ILE A 292 13.24 -11.24 3.37
N GLU A 293 13.98 -12.06 2.62
CA GLU A 293 14.88 -11.62 1.57
C GLU A 293 14.32 -12.03 0.19
N PRO A 294 13.53 -11.16 -0.47
CA PRO A 294 12.88 -11.53 -1.72
C PRO A 294 13.81 -11.52 -2.94
N GLN A 295 15.04 -11.05 -2.80
CA GLN A 295 16.00 -11.05 -3.90
C GLN A 295 16.84 -12.34 -3.96
N SER A 296 17.22 -12.90 -2.81
CA SER A 296 18.19 -13.99 -2.72
C SER A 296 17.80 -15.04 -1.65
N ASP A 297 18.61 -16.09 -1.53
CA ASP A 297 18.35 -17.23 -0.63
C ASP A 297 18.65 -16.98 0.85
N ASN A 298 18.63 -15.74 1.33
CA ASN A 298 19.06 -15.38 2.68
C ASN A 298 17.92 -15.07 3.67
N SER A 299 16.67 -15.45 3.36
CA SER A 299 15.57 -15.27 4.30
C SER A 299 15.79 -16.02 5.61
N ALA A 300 15.38 -15.41 6.72
CA ALA A 300 15.26 -16.11 7.98
C ALA A 300 14.12 -17.13 7.90
N GLY A 301 14.37 -18.36 8.36
CA GLY A 301 13.37 -19.43 8.30
C GLY A 301 12.20 -19.16 9.24
N SER A 302 12.48 -18.73 10.47
CA SER A 302 11.49 -18.43 11.51
C SER A 302 12.04 -17.36 12.45
N GLY A 303 11.24 -16.32 12.71
CA GLY A 303 11.64 -15.21 13.56
C GLY A 303 12.88 -14.44 13.10
N MET A 304 13.16 -13.32 13.75
CA MET A 304 14.40 -12.59 13.56
C MET A 304 15.45 -13.07 14.57
N GLU A 305 16.43 -13.80 14.10
CA GLU A 305 17.51 -14.28 14.94
C GLU A 305 18.65 -13.25 15.04
N TRP A 306 19.54 -13.46 16.03
CA TRP A 306 20.73 -12.63 16.22
C TRP A 306 21.63 -12.53 14.98
N LYS A 307 21.73 -13.60 14.19
CA LYS A 307 22.51 -13.60 12.93
C LYS A 307 21.98 -12.59 11.92
N ASP A 308 20.63 -12.46 11.84
CA ASP A 308 19.96 -11.53 10.93
C ASP A 308 20.20 -10.09 11.39
N VAL A 309 20.02 -9.83 12.68
CA VAL A 309 20.33 -8.53 13.27
C VAL A 309 21.79 -8.15 13.09
N LYS A 310 22.72 -9.10 13.29
CA LYS A 310 24.15 -8.87 13.08
C LYS A 310 24.44 -8.52 11.63
N TYR A 311 23.85 -9.23 10.70
CA TYR A 311 23.95 -8.93 9.27
C TYR A 311 23.46 -7.53 8.96
N LEU A 312 22.27 -7.17 9.40
CA LEU A 312 21.69 -5.84 9.21
C LEU A 312 22.51 -4.73 9.88
N CYS A 313 23.14 -5.01 11.05
CA CYS A 313 24.00 -4.08 11.78
C CYS A 313 25.32 -3.81 11.08
N GLU A 314 25.95 -4.84 10.54
CA GLU A 314 27.21 -4.70 9.80
C GLU A 314 27.03 -3.84 8.56
N ILE A 315 25.84 -3.88 7.98
CA ILE A 315 25.43 -3.12 6.82
C ILE A 315 25.13 -1.66 7.17
N GLY A 316 24.43 -1.44 8.28
CA GLY A 316 23.80 -0.17 8.64
C GLY A 316 24.73 0.99 9.03
N ALA A 317 26.05 0.86 8.95
CA ALA A 317 26.99 1.89 9.42
C ALA A 317 27.39 2.93 8.35
N ALA A 318 26.88 2.86 7.13
CA ALA A 318 27.19 3.83 6.10
C ALA A 318 26.34 5.10 6.21
N THR A 319 26.92 6.22 5.98
CA THR A 319 26.51 7.52 6.51
C THR A 319 25.63 8.39 5.60
N SER A 320 25.23 8.00 4.41
CA SER A 320 24.79 9.04 3.46
C SER A 320 23.55 8.81 2.61
N HIS A 321 22.75 7.77 2.84
CA HIS A 321 21.56 7.57 1.99
C HIS A 321 20.27 7.90 2.75
N ASN A 322 19.48 8.81 2.20
CA ASN A 322 18.20 9.26 2.75
C ASN A 322 17.12 8.15 2.86
N CYS A 323 17.35 7.00 2.22
CA CYS A 323 16.41 5.89 2.18
C CYS A 323 16.56 4.86 3.33
N ARG A 324 17.44 5.11 4.29
CA ARG A 324 17.60 4.18 5.42
C ARG A 324 16.48 4.32 6.42
N GLY A 325 15.64 3.34 6.44
CA GLY A 325 14.50 3.32 7.34
C GLY A 325 13.56 2.19 7.00
N VAL A 326 12.43 2.20 7.67
CA VAL A 326 11.35 1.26 7.53
C VAL A 326 10.08 1.99 7.12
N LEU A 327 9.37 1.44 6.14
CA LEU A 327 8.05 1.87 5.72
C LEU A 327 7.07 0.70 5.82
N ARG A 328 5.96 0.85 6.54
CA ARG A 328 4.85 -0.09 6.46
C ARG A 328 4.21 0.01 5.07
N ILE A 329 4.06 -1.10 4.35
CA ILE A 329 3.64 -1.11 2.95
C ILE A 329 2.35 -1.91 2.68
N ASP A 330 1.94 -2.77 3.59
CA ASP A 330 0.68 -3.51 3.45
C ASP A 330 -0.56 -2.60 3.45
N ASN A 331 -0.49 -1.45 4.10
CA ASN A 331 -1.52 -0.42 4.16
C ASN A 331 -1.30 0.74 3.17
N LYS A 332 -0.42 0.59 2.18
CA LYS A 332 -0.12 1.62 1.17
C LYS A 332 -0.66 1.25 -0.19
N LEU A 333 -0.89 2.26 -1.02
CA LEU A 333 -1.18 2.11 -2.44
C LEU A 333 0.14 1.92 -3.19
N PHE A 334 0.13 1.04 -4.19
CA PHE A 334 1.24 0.96 -5.13
C PHE A 334 1.03 1.98 -6.25
N ASP A 335 2.04 2.79 -6.54
CA ASP A 335 1.97 3.77 -7.64
C ASP A 335 1.99 3.05 -8.98
N VAL A 336 0.85 3.04 -9.67
CA VAL A 336 0.68 2.37 -10.97
C VAL A 336 1.66 2.85 -12.05
N SER A 337 2.25 4.03 -11.88
CA SER A 337 3.28 4.52 -12.80
C SER A 337 4.56 3.70 -12.78
N PHE A 338 4.78 2.88 -11.75
CA PHE A 338 5.93 2.00 -11.61
C PHE A 338 5.65 0.53 -11.99
N LEU A 339 4.47 0.20 -12.51
CA LEU A 339 4.13 -1.20 -12.84
C LEU A 339 5.05 -1.83 -13.90
N ASP A 340 5.73 -1.03 -14.69
CA ASP A 340 6.71 -1.49 -15.68
C ASP A 340 8.00 -2.08 -15.08
N ILE A 341 8.16 -2.02 -13.74
CA ILE A 341 9.26 -2.70 -13.04
C ILE A 341 9.02 -4.21 -12.85
N PHE A 342 7.84 -4.72 -13.22
CA PHE A 342 7.47 -6.12 -13.10
C PHE A 342 7.27 -6.79 -14.46
N ASP A 343 7.52 -8.12 -14.49
CA ASP A 343 7.03 -9.05 -15.51
C ASP A 343 5.74 -9.71 -15.00
N THR A 344 4.81 -10.01 -15.93
CA THR A 344 3.50 -10.66 -15.65
C THR A 344 3.42 -12.00 -16.35
#